data_c86b9e60e8fbb9edc93027822060b928
#
_entry.id   c86b9e60e8fbb9edc93027822060b928
#
_cell.length_a   1.000
_cell.length_b   1.000
_cell.length_c   1.000
_cell.angle_alpha   90.00
_cell.angle_beta   90.00
_cell.angle_gamma   90.00
#
_symmetry.space_group_name_H-M   'P 1'
#
loop_
_entity.id
_entity.type
_entity.pdbx_description
1 polymer ?
#
loop_
_entity_poly.entity_id
_entity_poly.type
_entity_poly.pdbx_seq_one_letter_code
_entity_poly.pdbx_strand_id
1 'polypeptide(L)'
;MKNKENILIIKHGALGDLIQADGIIKSIRSKHKNAKITLVTSKKFIDLMSMCPYIDSLLIDDRPSFFNIISYINFYKEIAKYNFKHIYDLQNSQRTYIYRKYLFNKINWISTNRKDHAISGLRGLEEMLKEXXVGIKNVLKPNLKWLSIDVKSLLKKNKILXKYIVLLPGSSKSNPXKRWPYFSKLAKLLILKELEVVTILGPEELEMEHLMPGHVLKNLNWSQLSGVIENSYFIVGNDSGPCHIASCLNKKGLALFGSSTSAIRSELKRGRFEIFKVRDLNNLTADEIFKKIMAILNKK
;
A
#
# COMPACT_ATOMS: atom_id res chain seq x y z
N MET A 1 30.82 -23.89 2.60
CA MET A 1 29.68 -23.04 2.17
C MET A 1 29.97 -21.60 2.54
N LYS A 2 30.00 -20.66 1.59
CA LYS A 2 30.14 -19.23 1.92
C LYS A 2 28.88 -18.81 2.71
N ASN A 3 29.06 -18.30 3.91
CA ASN A 3 27.93 -17.78 4.72
C ASN A 3 27.17 -16.76 3.90
N LYS A 4 25.87 -16.98 3.73
CA LYS A 4 25.01 -16.02 3.04
C LYS A 4 25.02 -14.69 3.79
N GLU A 5 25.16 -13.60 3.05
CA GLU A 5 25.06 -12.25 3.58
C GLU A 5 23.64 -12.03 4.12
N ASN A 6 23.51 -11.44 5.31
CA ASN A 6 22.21 -11.06 5.89
C ASN A 6 21.95 -9.57 5.69
N ILE A 7 20.78 -9.25 5.16
CA ILE A 7 20.33 -7.88 4.88
C ILE A 7 19.04 -7.65 5.67
N LEU A 8 18.94 -6.51 6.34
CA LEU A 8 17.73 -6.09 7.02
C LEU A 8 17.07 -4.96 6.23
N ILE A 9 15.77 -5.02 6.05
CA ILE A 9 14.95 -3.92 5.54
C ILE A 9 13.99 -3.53 6.66
N ILE A 10 13.83 -2.23 6.91
CA ILE A 10 12.87 -1.74 7.91
C ILE A 10 11.77 -0.93 7.21
N LYS A 11 10.53 -1.42 7.29
CA LYS A 11 9.34 -0.72 6.77
C LYS A 11 8.11 -1.16 7.57
N HIS A 12 7.72 -0.36 8.55
CA HIS A 12 6.59 -0.67 9.45
C HIS A 12 5.21 -0.54 8.79
N GLY A 13 5.08 0.35 7.82
CA GLY A 13 3.82 0.75 7.17
C GLY A 13 3.83 2.27 6.93
N ALA A 14 2.73 2.98 6.64
CA ALA A 14 1.38 2.42 6.52
C ALA A 14 1.22 1.45 5.32
N LEU A 15 0.01 0.92 5.11
CA LEU A 15 -0.24 -0.04 4.02
C LEU A 15 0.19 0.52 2.66
N GLY A 16 -0.25 1.73 2.31
CA GLY A 16 0.09 2.33 1.02
C GLY A 16 1.59 2.46 0.80
N ASP A 17 2.34 2.90 1.84
CA ASP A 17 3.80 3.04 1.78
C ASP A 17 4.50 1.69 1.61
N LEU A 18 3.96 0.65 2.28
CA LEU A 18 4.52 -0.70 2.20
C LEU A 18 4.31 -1.29 0.79
N ILE A 19 3.11 -1.10 0.24
CA ILE A 19 2.76 -1.52 -1.12
C ILE A 19 3.66 -0.82 -2.15
N GLN A 20 3.86 0.48 -2.01
CA GLN A 20 4.73 1.26 -2.91
C GLN A 20 6.19 0.83 -2.81
N ALA A 21 6.62 0.34 -1.65
CA ALA A 21 8.01 -0.10 -1.45
C ALA A 21 8.35 -1.40 -2.23
N ASP A 22 7.37 -2.06 -2.85
CA ASP A 22 7.60 -3.30 -3.62
C ASP A 22 8.75 -3.17 -4.62
N GLY A 23 8.75 -2.10 -5.43
CA GLY A 23 9.80 -1.87 -6.43
C GLY A 23 11.18 -1.64 -5.80
N ILE A 24 11.21 -1.00 -4.63
CA ILE A 24 12.45 -0.78 -3.87
C ILE A 24 12.98 -2.09 -3.32
N ILE A 25 12.11 -2.89 -2.68
CA ILE A 25 12.46 -4.20 -2.10
C ILE A 25 12.98 -5.13 -3.22
N LYS A 26 12.31 -5.12 -4.38
CA LYS A 26 12.75 -5.86 -5.58
C LYS A 26 14.14 -5.40 -6.05
N SER A 27 14.42 -4.10 -6.02
CA SER A 27 15.72 -3.56 -6.40
C SER A 27 16.82 -3.99 -5.42
N ILE A 28 16.53 -3.98 -4.12
CA ILE A 28 17.45 -4.47 -3.08
C ILE A 28 17.71 -5.97 -3.30
N ARG A 29 16.67 -6.79 -3.54
CA ARG A 29 16.82 -8.22 -3.86
C ARG A 29 17.69 -8.42 -5.10
N SER A 30 17.50 -7.61 -6.14
CA SER A 30 18.28 -7.73 -7.39
C SER A 30 19.77 -7.47 -7.18
N LYS A 31 20.13 -6.55 -6.26
CA LYS A 31 21.53 -6.29 -5.87
C LYS A 31 22.09 -7.43 -5.02
N HIS A 32 21.29 -7.91 -4.06
CA HIS A 32 21.70 -8.92 -3.07
C HIS A 32 21.06 -10.29 -3.38
N LYS A 33 21.31 -10.79 -4.60
CA LYS A 33 20.64 -12.01 -5.13
C LYS A 33 20.75 -13.23 -4.21
N ASN A 34 21.90 -13.42 -3.59
CA ASN A 34 22.19 -14.60 -2.77
C ASN A 34 22.08 -14.31 -1.26
N ALA A 35 21.75 -13.10 -0.86
CA ALA A 35 21.63 -12.74 0.55
C ALA A 35 20.32 -13.28 1.14
N LYS A 36 20.30 -13.45 2.46
CA LYS A 36 19.06 -13.64 3.22
C LYS A 36 18.51 -12.24 3.56
N ILE A 37 17.35 -11.90 3.02
CA ILE A 37 16.70 -10.61 3.26
C ILE A 37 15.59 -10.78 4.28
N THR A 38 15.70 -10.06 5.39
CA THR A 38 14.70 -10.01 6.45
C THR A 38 14.01 -8.64 6.42
N LEU A 39 12.68 -8.61 6.49
CA LEU A 39 11.92 -7.37 6.62
C LEU A 39 11.39 -7.24 8.04
N VAL A 40 11.64 -6.08 8.67
CA VAL A 40 10.99 -5.66 9.91
C VAL A 40 9.73 -4.87 9.53
N THR A 41 8.57 -5.32 10.01
CA THR A 41 7.29 -4.65 9.74
C THR A 41 6.35 -4.76 10.96
N SER A 42 5.22 -4.08 10.93
CA SER A 42 4.19 -4.21 11.98
C SER A 42 3.45 -5.54 11.86
N LYS A 43 3.03 -6.10 12.99
CA LYS A 43 2.32 -7.39 13.08
C LYS A 43 1.18 -7.49 12.05
N LYS A 44 0.40 -6.43 11.89
CA LYS A 44 -0.77 -6.40 10.99
C LYS A 44 -0.43 -6.62 9.50
N PHE A 45 0.84 -6.48 9.11
CA PHE A 45 1.28 -6.66 7.73
C PHE A 45 2.12 -7.94 7.50
N ILE A 46 2.26 -8.78 8.53
CA ILE A 46 3.04 -10.03 8.42
C ILE A 46 2.44 -10.94 7.34
N ASP A 47 1.12 -11.15 7.38
CA ASP A 47 0.44 -12.02 6.39
C ASP A 47 0.60 -11.48 4.96
N LEU A 48 0.48 -10.17 4.80
CA LEU A 48 0.70 -9.50 3.51
C LEU A 48 2.13 -9.75 3.00
N MET A 49 3.13 -9.44 3.83
CA MET A 49 4.53 -9.47 3.42
C MET A 49 5.13 -10.87 3.38
N SER A 50 4.49 -11.86 4.02
CA SER A 50 4.91 -13.27 3.92
C SER A 50 4.78 -13.80 2.48
N MET A 51 3.94 -13.18 1.66
CA MET A 51 3.74 -13.55 0.27
C MET A 51 4.73 -12.86 -0.69
N CYS A 52 5.51 -11.88 -0.18
CA CYS A 52 6.43 -11.11 -1.03
C CYS A 52 7.61 -11.98 -1.47
N PRO A 53 7.82 -12.19 -2.79
CA PRO A 53 8.87 -13.12 -3.26
C PRO A 53 10.30 -12.58 -3.10
N TYR A 54 10.44 -11.33 -2.65
CA TYR A 54 11.75 -10.69 -2.51
C TYR A 54 12.32 -10.76 -1.10
N ILE A 55 11.54 -11.34 -0.14
CA ILE A 55 11.85 -11.39 1.29
C ILE A 55 11.92 -12.85 1.72
N ASP A 56 12.94 -13.18 2.52
CA ASP A 56 13.14 -14.55 3.01
C ASP A 56 12.59 -14.76 4.42
N SER A 57 12.53 -13.72 5.24
CA SER A 57 12.02 -13.82 6.61
C SER A 57 11.48 -12.48 7.11
N LEU A 58 10.65 -12.55 8.14
CA LEU A 58 9.95 -11.40 8.70
C LEU A 58 10.24 -11.30 10.20
N LEU A 59 10.38 -10.07 10.69
CA LEU A 59 10.47 -9.75 12.11
C LEU A 59 9.43 -8.69 12.45
N ILE A 60 8.86 -8.79 13.62
CA ILE A 60 7.80 -7.88 14.08
C ILE A 60 8.41 -6.74 14.90
N ASP A 61 8.03 -5.51 14.57
CA ASP A 61 8.20 -4.34 15.43
C ASP A 61 6.88 -3.56 15.43
N ASP A 62 6.09 -3.76 16.47
CA ASP A 62 4.81 -3.06 16.63
C ASP A 62 4.97 -1.66 17.23
N ARG A 63 6.20 -1.17 17.30
CA ARG A 63 6.52 0.19 17.71
C ARG A 63 5.95 0.52 19.11
N PRO A 64 6.33 -0.23 20.15
CA PRO A 64 5.88 0.06 21.50
C PRO A 64 6.27 1.46 21.94
N SER A 65 5.67 1.95 23.00
CA SER A 65 5.99 3.28 23.55
C SER A 65 7.52 3.52 23.66
N PHE A 66 7.95 4.74 23.43
CA PHE A 66 9.36 5.14 23.58
C PHE A 66 9.91 4.88 24.99
N PHE A 67 9.05 4.82 25.99
CA PHE A 67 9.45 4.56 27.37
C PHE A 67 9.59 3.06 27.70
N ASN A 68 9.20 2.17 26.77
CA ASN A 68 9.26 0.72 26.98
C ASN A 68 10.67 0.18 26.62
N ILE A 69 11.63 0.43 27.50
CA ILE A 69 13.05 0.05 27.28
C ILE A 69 13.20 -1.46 27.09
N ILE A 70 12.41 -2.26 27.81
CA ILE A 70 12.45 -3.73 27.70
C ILE A 70 12.18 -4.17 26.25
N SER A 71 11.19 -3.56 25.60
CA SER A 71 10.86 -3.88 24.20
C SER A 71 12.01 -3.53 23.25
N TYR A 72 12.74 -2.42 23.51
CA TYR A 72 13.92 -2.06 22.71
C TYR A 72 15.05 -3.09 22.90
N ILE A 73 15.29 -3.52 24.13
CA ILE A 73 16.31 -4.54 24.43
C ILE A 73 15.95 -5.86 23.73
N ASN A 74 14.69 -6.28 23.83
CA ASN A 74 14.23 -7.53 23.21
C ASN A 74 14.35 -7.46 21.67
N PHE A 75 13.97 -6.34 21.07
CA PHE A 75 14.11 -6.09 19.65
C PHE A 75 15.58 -6.15 19.21
N TYR A 76 16.45 -5.48 19.97
CA TYR A 76 17.90 -5.52 19.72
C TYR A 76 18.43 -6.97 19.77
N LYS A 77 18.09 -7.71 20.84
CA LYS A 77 18.53 -9.10 21.02
C LYS A 77 18.07 -9.99 19.84
N GLU A 78 16.83 -9.76 19.36
CA GLU A 78 16.28 -10.51 18.23
C GLU A 78 17.06 -10.24 16.94
N ILE A 79 17.31 -8.96 16.65
CA ILE A 79 18.05 -8.56 15.44
C ILE A 79 19.52 -9.01 15.51
N ALA A 80 20.14 -8.89 16.68
CA ALA A 80 21.56 -9.23 16.87
C ALA A 80 21.89 -10.70 16.56
N LYS A 81 20.90 -11.61 16.65
CA LYS A 81 21.06 -13.03 16.30
C LYS A 81 21.47 -13.26 14.83
N TYR A 82 21.16 -12.31 13.94
CA TYR A 82 21.28 -12.50 12.49
C TYR A 82 22.57 -11.95 11.87
N ASN A 83 23.37 -11.20 12.60
CA ASN A 83 24.63 -10.60 12.10
C ASN A 83 24.43 -9.90 10.75
N PHE A 84 23.54 -8.90 10.70
CA PHE A 84 23.24 -8.16 9.48
C PHE A 84 24.45 -7.34 9.00
N LYS A 85 24.75 -7.39 7.70
CA LYS A 85 25.80 -6.61 7.07
C LYS A 85 25.32 -5.21 6.68
N HIS A 86 24.08 -5.11 6.21
CA HIS A 86 23.46 -3.84 5.78
C HIS A 86 22.05 -3.74 6.34
N ILE A 87 21.66 -2.54 6.74
CA ILE A 87 20.28 -2.19 7.10
C ILE A 87 19.80 -1.13 6.12
N TYR A 88 18.73 -1.42 5.38
CA TYR A 88 18.03 -0.48 4.52
C TYR A 88 16.81 0.07 5.27
N ASP A 89 16.90 1.32 5.72
CA ASP A 89 15.80 1.98 6.45
C ASP A 89 14.86 2.69 5.47
N LEU A 90 13.82 1.97 5.04
CA LEU A 90 12.77 2.53 4.17
C LEU A 90 11.70 3.27 4.98
N GLN A 91 11.72 3.15 6.30
CA GLN A 91 10.76 3.85 7.18
C GLN A 91 11.22 5.28 7.45
N ASN A 92 12.50 5.47 7.67
CA ASN A 92 13.15 6.77 7.87
C ASN A 92 12.38 7.64 8.89
N SER A 93 12.16 7.10 10.09
CA SER A 93 11.40 7.73 11.17
C SER A 93 12.30 8.10 12.35
N GLN A 94 11.76 8.88 13.29
CA GLN A 94 12.46 9.17 14.55
C GLN A 94 12.82 7.87 15.29
N ARG A 95 11.95 6.87 15.23
CA ARG A 95 12.21 5.56 15.85
C ARG A 95 13.41 4.87 15.21
N THR A 96 13.46 4.81 13.88
CA THR A 96 14.57 4.16 13.19
C THR A 96 15.88 4.94 13.36
N TYR A 97 15.80 6.26 13.54
CA TYR A 97 16.97 7.07 13.91
C TYR A 97 17.51 6.63 15.29
N ILE A 98 16.62 6.38 16.27
CA ILE A 98 17.03 5.87 17.59
C ILE A 98 17.69 4.49 17.45
N TYR A 99 17.12 3.59 16.63
CA TYR A 99 17.70 2.28 16.36
C TYR A 99 19.13 2.43 15.80
N ARG A 100 19.30 3.27 14.78
CA ARG A 100 20.60 3.53 14.17
C ARG A 100 21.62 4.04 15.18
N LYS A 101 21.23 5.03 15.98
CA LYS A 101 22.14 5.74 16.90
C LYS A 101 22.54 4.89 18.10
N TYR A 102 21.61 4.14 18.69
CA TYR A 102 21.82 3.50 19.99
C TYR A 102 21.88 1.98 19.95
N LEU A 103 21.25 1.33 18.97
CA LEU A 103 21.19 -0.13 18.93
C LEU A 103 22.11 -0.73 17.86
N PHE A 104 22.24 -0.09 16.71
CA PHE A 104 22.91 -0.67 15.53
C PHE A 104 23.97 0.25 14.92
N ASN A 105 24.67 1.00 15.77
CA ASN A 105 25.65 2.01 15.35
C ASN A 105 26.88 1.42 14.61
N LYS A 106 27.12 0.13 14.70
CA LYS A 106 28.26 -0.57 14.06
C LYS A 106 27.88 -1.22 12.73
N ILE A 107 26.60 -1.20 12.33
CA ILE A 107 26.12 -1.82 11.10
C ILE A 107 26.01 -0.76 10.00
N ASN A 108 26.35 -1.14 8.78
CA ASN A 108 26.19 -0.21 7.63
C ASN A 108 24.71 0.11 7.43
N TRP A 109 24.34 1.34 7.80
CA TRP A 109 22.95 1.82 7.81
C TRP A 109 22.70 2.73 6.62
N ILE A 110 21.75 2.36 5.78
CA ILE A 110 21.40 3.05 4.54
C ILE A 110 20.01 3.68 4.74
N SER A 111 19.93 5.00 4.73
CA SER A 111 18.69 5.75 4.94
C SER A 111 18.70 7.06 4.16
N THR A 112 17.54 7.66 3.96
CA THR A 112 17.45 8.95 3.27
C THR A 112 17.83 10.11 4.19
N ASN A 113 18.41 11.16 3.61
CA ASN A 113 18.53 12.46 4.27
C ASN A 113 17.23 13.26 4.01
N ARG A 114 16.31 13.22 4.98
CA ARG A 114 15.00 13.89 4.86
C ARG A 114 15.11 15.40 5.06
N LYS A 115 15.76 16.10 4.13
CA LYS A 115 15.79 17.58 4.18
C LYS A 115 14.70 18.22 3.29
N ASP A 116 14.23 17.52 2.28
CA ASP A 116 13.25 18.07 1.33
C ASP A 116 11.89 17.36 1.46
N HIS A 117 10.92 18.06 2.07
CA HIS A 117 9.55 17.58 2.23
C HIS A 117 8.70 17.75 0.95
N ALA A 118 9.24 18.39 -0.09
CA ALA A 118 8.53 18.57 -1.36
C ALA A 118 8.56 17.31 -2.23
N ILE A 119 9.52 16.42 -1.99
CA ILE A 119 9.68 15.17 -2.77
C ILE A 119 8.83 14.06 -2.12
N SER A 120 8.26 13.17 -2.92
CA SER A 120 7.55 12.00 -2.40
C SER A 120 8.51 11.08 -1.63
N GLY A 121 7.99 10.35 -0.65
CA GLY A 121 8.79 9.39 0.11
C GLY A 121 9.47 8.36 -0.81
N LEU A 122 8.77 7.94 -1.87
CA LEU A 122 9.30 6.97 -2.84
C LEU A 122 10.48 7.54 -3.63
N ARG A 123 10.42 8.84 -4.01
CA ARG A 123 11.53 9.50 -4.72
C ARG A 123 12.76 9.65 -3.82
N GLY A 124 12.57 9.98 -2.56
CA GLY A 124 13.68 10.03 -1.60
C GLY A 124 14.35 8.66 -1.44
N LEU A 125 13.55 7.59 -1.40
CA LEU A 125 14.09 6.22 -1.36
C LEU A 125 14.80 5.84 -2.68
N GLU A 126 14.33 6.33 -3.82
CA GLU A 126 15.01 6.14 -5.11
C GLU A 126 16.42 6.76 -5.08
N GLU A 127 16.53 7.99 -4.57
CA GLU A 127 17.83 8.67 -4.44
C GLU A 127 18.76 7.89 -3.50
N MET A 128 18.25 7.46 -2.36
CA MET A 128 19.02 6.62 -1.42
C MET A 128 19.56 5.36 -2.10
N LEU A 129 18.77 4.71 -2.94
CA LEU A 129 19.23 3.51 -3.68
C LEU A 129 20.30 3.85 -4.72
N LYS A 130 20.20 4.98 -5.39
CA LYS A 130 21.24 5.46 -6.33
C LYS A 130 22.56 5.67 -5.62
N GLU A 131 22.54 6.34 -4.50
CA GLU A 131 23.72 6.52 -3.63
C GLU A 131 24.37 5.21 -3.19
N UNK A 132 23.61 4.15 -3.07
CA UNK A 132 24.13 2.97 -2.68
C UNK A 132 24.48 2.10 -3.82
N UNK A 133 24.23 2.52 -5.01
CA UNK A 133 24.52 1.81 -6.02
C UNK A 133 23.65 0.73 -6.23
N VAL A 134 22.46 0.79 -5.84
CA VAL A 134 21.40 -0.20 -6.11
C VAL A 134 20.66 0.20 -7.39
N GLY A 135 20.38 -0.74 -8.27
CA GLY A 135 19.66 -0.47 -9.51
C GLY A 135 18.24 0.06 -9.25
N ILE A 136 17.86 1.16 -9.91
CA ILE A 136 16.60 1.87 -9.65
C ILE A 136 15.50 1.56 -10.68
N LYS A 137 15.74 0.69 -11.64
CA LYS A 137 14.82 0.35 -12.74
C LYS A 137 13.41 -0.03 -12.27
N ASN A 138 13.32 -0.68 -11.10
CA ASN A 138 12.06 -1.19 -10.55
C ASN A 138 11.36 -0.21 -9.59
N VAL A 139 12.06 0.80 -9.09
CA VAL A 139 11.61 1.62 -7.95
C VAL A 139 10.22 2.22 -8.18
N LEU A 140 10.02 2.85 -9.35
CA LEU A 140 8.75 3.49 -9.69
C LEU A 140 7.78 2.54 -10.41
N LYS A 141 8.11 1.24 -10.47
CA LYS A 141 7.34 0.22 -11.17
C LYS A 141 6.99 -0.96 -10.23
N PRO A 142 6.36 -0.70 -9.08
CA PRO A 142 5.90 -1.80 -8.24
C PRO A 142 4.93 -2.69 -9.01
N ASN A 143 4.91 -3.97 -8.71
CA ASN A 143 4.05 -4.95 -9.37
C ASN A 143 3.60 -5.99 -8.38
N LEU A 144 2.34 -5.90 -7.98
CA LEU A 144 1.75 -6.74 -6.93
C LEU A 144 1.06 -8.01 -7.44
N LYS A 145 1.36 -8.45 -8.65
CA LYS A 145 0.75 -9.70 -9.17
C LYS A 145 1.01 -10.89 -8.24
N TRP A 146 2.13 -10.88 -7.52
CA TRP A 146 2.44 -11.94 -6.54
C TRP A 146 1.44 -11.99 -5.37
N LEU A 147 0.72 -10.91 -5.12
CA LEU A 147 -0.26 -10.83 -4.03
C LEU A 147 -1.61 -11.41 -4.44
N SER A 148 -1.95 -11.37 -5.72
CA SER A 148 -3.30 -11.73 -6.21
C SER A 148 -3.48 -13.24 -6.34
N ILE A 149 -4.68 -13.72 -5.98
CA ILE A 149 -5.10 -15.11 -6.21
C ILE A 149 -6.32 -15.13 -7.14
N ASP A 150 -6.62 -16.29 -7.71
CA ASP A 150 -7.85 -16.50 -8.46
C ASP A 150 -9.04 -16.38 -7.50
N VAL A 151 -9.94 -15.47 -7.80
CA VAL A 151 -11.12 -15.17 -6.98
C VAL A 151 -12.44 -15.58 -7.66
N LYS A 152 -12.39 -16.38 -8.73
CA LYS A 152 -13.60 -16.79 -9.47
C LYS A 152 -14.66 -17.44 -8.56
N SER A 153 -14.23 -18.35 -7.68
CA SER A 153 -15.13 -19.02 -6.73
C SER A 153 -15.74 -18.02 -5.74
N LEU A 154 -14.94 -17.08 -5.25
CA LEU A 154 -15.39 -16.01 -4.33
C LEU A 154 -16.44 -15.13 -5.04
N LEU A 155 -16.16 -14.70 -6.25
CA LEU A 155 -17.07 -13.85 -7.02
C LEU A 155 -18.39 -14.58 -7.31
N LYS A 156 -18.30 -15.83 -7.76
CA LYS A 156 -19.49 -16.68 -8.04
C LYS A 156 -20.34 -16.88 -6.80
N LYS A 157 -19.72 -17.19 -5.65
CA LYS A 157 -20.42 -17.36 -4.35
C LYS A 157 -21.21 -16.10 -3.98
N ASN A 158 -20.69 -14.93 -4.31
CA ASN A 158 -21.33 -13.64 -4.03
C ASN A 158 -22.19 -13.13 -5.20
N LYS A 159 -22.46 -13.97 -6.22
CA LYS A 159 -23.31 -13.67 -7.38
C LYS A 159 -22.77 -12.48 -8.22
N ILE A 160 -21.48 -12.27 -8.23
CA ILE A 160 -20.80 -11.24 -9.02
C ILE A 160 -20.39 -11.91 -10.33
N LEU A 161 -21.14 -11.71 -11.36
CA LEU A 161 -21.03 -12.49 -12.61
C LEU A 161 -20.57 -11.69 -13.83
N UNK A 162 -20.67 -10.36 -13.88
CA UNK A 162 -20.29 -9.55 -14.95
C UNK A 162 -19.04 -8.77 -14.63
N LYS A 163 -18.85 -7.98 -15.54
CA LYS A 163 -17.81 -6.99 -15.33
C LYS A 163 -18.25 -6.01 -14.25
N TYR A 164 -17.43 -5.80 -13.24
CA TYR A 164 -17.82 -4.99 -12.08
C TYR A 164 -16.88 -3.81 -11.83
N ILE A 165 -17.46 -2.78 -11.24
CA ILE A 165 -16.74 -1.61 -10.74
C ILE A 165 -16.54 -1.79 -9.23
N VAL A 166 -15.30 -1.62 -8.76
CA VAL A 166 -14.98 -1.68 -7.33
C VAL A 166 -15.05 -0.28 -6.71
N LEU A 167 -15.75 -0.18 -5.59
CA LEU A 167 -15.78 1.01 -4.74
C LEU A 167 -15.00 0.73 -3.45
N LEU A 168 -14.08 1.65 -3.11
CA LEU A 168 -13.20 1.56 -1.93
C LEU A 168 -13.46 2.79 -1.04
N PRO A 169 -14.58 2.79 -0.27
CA PRO A 169 -14.97 3.98 0.52
C PRO A 169 -14.16 4.17 1.79
N GLY A 170 -13.35 3.18 2.17
CA GLY A 170 -12.56 3.23 3.39
C GLY A 170 -11.39 4.21 3.32
N SER A 171 -10.99 4.66 4.49
CA SER A 171 -9.73 5.36 4.73
C SER A 171 -9.36 5.20 6.20
N SER A 172 -8.12 5.50 6.56
CA SER A 172 -7.67 5.44 7.95
C SER A 172 -8.59 6.26 8.89
N LYS A 173 -8.98 5.68 10.01
CA LYS A 173 -9.76 6.37 11.07
C LYS A 173 -9.12 7.66 11.54
N SER A 174 -7.78 7.72 11.54
CA SER A 174 -7.04 8.92 11.95
C SER A 174 -7.18 10.09 10.96
N ASN A 175 -7.74 9.84 9.76
CA ASN A 175 -7.84 10.84 8.70
C ASN A 175 -9.23 10.86 8.07
N PRO A 176 -10.28 11.16 8.84
CA PRO A 176 -11.66 11.20 8.31
C PRO A 176 -11.87 12.19 7.16
N UNK A 177 -11.22 12.90 7.01
CA UNK A 177 -11.18 13.83 6.03
C UNK A 177 -10.90 13.39 4.69
N LYS A 178 -10.34 12.37 4.70
CA LYS A 178 -10.05 11.69 3.42
C LYS A 178 -11.28 10.97 2.84
N ARG A 179 -12.34 10.81 3.56
CA ARG A 179 -13.51 10.04 3.15
C ARG A 179 -14.48 10.89 2.33
N TRP A 180 -14.66 10.51 1.07
CA TRP A 180 -15.70 11.08 0.23
C TRP A 180 -17.07 10.53 0.67
N PRO A 181 -18.08 11.36 0.95
CA PRO A 181 -19.32 10.85 1.57
C PRO A 181 -20.33 10.25 0.60
N TYR A 182 -20.15 10.37 -0.72
CA TYR A 182 -21.21 10.05 -1.68
C TYR A 182 -21.03 8.73 -2.43
N PHE A 183 -20.28 7.77 -1.86
CA PHE A 183 -20.09 6.44 -2.49
C PHE A 183 -21.42 5.70 -2.69
N SER A 184 -22.33 5.77 -1.72
CA SER A 184 -23.66 5.14 -1.84
C SER A 184 -24.45 5.71 -3.00
N LYS A 185 -24.44 7.03 -3.16
CA LYS A 185 -25.12 7.70 -4.27
C LYS A 185 -24.45 7.32 -5.63
N LEU A 186 -23.13 7.30 -5.67
CA LEU A 186 -22.41 6.85 -6.88
C LEU A 186 -22.79 5.42 -7.26
N ALA A 187 -22.84 4.52 -6.28
CA ALA A 187 -23.22 3.11 -6.52
C ALA A 187 -24.60 3.02 -7.17
N LYS A 188 -25.59 3.81 -6.66
CA LYS A 188 -26.95 3.86 -7.25
C LYS A 188 -26.92 4.32 -8.71
N LEU A 189 -26.14 5.37 -9.02
CA LEU A 189 -26.01 5.89 -10.38
C LEU A 189 -25.40 4.87 -11.34
N LEU A 190 -24.39 4.12 -10.88
CA LEU A 190 -23.73 3.08 -11.68
C LEU A 190 -24.70 1.90 -11.93
N ILE A 191 -25.43 1.46 -10.90
CA ILE A 191 -26.42 0.38 -11.02
C ILE A 191 -27.55 0.76 -11.99
N LEU A 192 -28.00 2.01 -11.97
CA LEU A 192 -29.01 2.51 -12.93
C LEU A 192 -28.54 2.46 -14.39
N LYS A 193 -27.20 2.34 -14.60
CA LYS A 193 -26.61 2.13 -15.93
C LYS A 193 -26.26 0.65 -16.19
N GLU A 194 -26.88 -0.24 -15.41
CA GLU A 194 -26.71 -1.70 -15.52
C GLU A 194 -25.25 -2.16 -15.33
N LEU A 195 -24.45 -1.35 -14.57
CA LEU A 195 -23.09 -1.71 -14.21
C LEU A 195 -23.10 -2.46 -12.89
N GLU A 196 -22.40 -3.59 -12.82
CA GLU A 196 -22.28 -4.35 -11.58
C GLU A 196 -21.32 -3.61 -10.63
N VAL A 197 -21.74 -3.40 -9.40
CA VAL A 197 -20.97 -2.63 -8.38
C VAL A 197 -20.62 -3.53 -7.22
N VAL A 198 -19.34 -3.53 -6.84
CA VAL A 198 -18.79 -4.28 -5.71
C VAL A 198 -18.11 -3.29 -4.76
N THR A 199 -18.68 -3.08 -3.59
CA THR A 199 -18.06 -2.30 -2.53
C THR A 199 -17.23 -3.21 -1.65
N ILE A 200 -15.98 -2.86 -1.39
CA ILE A 200 -15.12 -3.61 -0.48
C ILE A 200 -14.97 -2.80 0.81
N LEU A 201 -15.32 -3.43 1.93
CA LEU A 201 -15.25 -2.82 3.25
C LEU A 201 -14.16 -3.50 4.09
N GLY A 202 -13.27 -2.69 4.65
CA GLY A 202 -12.31 -3.14 5.65
C GLY A 202 -12.97 -3.22 7.03
N PRO A 203 -12.24 -3.72 8.04
CA PRO A 203 -12.80 -3.86 9.39
C PRO A 203 -13.26 -2.53 10.01
N GLU A 204 -12.73 -1.40 9.55
CA GLU A 204 -13.07 -0.07 10.08
C GLU A 204 -14.29 0.56 9.40
N GLU A 205 -14.87 -0.09 8.39
CA GLU A 205 -15.97 0.43 7.57
C GLU A 205 -17.21 -0.48 7.59
N LEU A 206 -17.26 -1.51 8.43
CA LEU A 206 -18.38 -2.48 8.43
C LEU A 206 -19.74 -1.81 8.69
N GLU A 207 -19.77 -0.71 9.41
CA GLU A 207 -20.97 0.09 9.66
C GLU A 207 -21.61 0.63 8.38
N MET A 208 -20.84 0.74 7.29
CA MET A 208 -21.34 1.22 6.00
C MET A 208 -22.08 0.14 5.19
N GLU A 209 -22.02 -1.11 5.60
CA GLU A 209 -22.53 -2.24 4.81
C GLU A 209 -23.99 -2.02 4.36
N HIS A 210 -24.86 -1.65 5.31
CA HIS A 210 -26.29 -1.46 5.05
C HIS A 210 -26.60 -0.22 4.19
N LEU A 211 -25.61 0.67 4.00
CA LEU A 211 -25.75 1.89 3.20
C LEU A 211 -25.37 1.69 1.73
N MET A 212 -24.64 0.61 1.42
CA MET A 212 -24.06 0.41 0.09
C MET A 212 -24.91 -0.48 -0.77
N PRO A 213 -25.51 0.05 -1.87
CA PRO A 213 -26.23 -0.80 -2.82
C PRO A 213 -25.28 -1.63 -3.69
N GLY A 214 -25.78 -2.70 -4.24
CA GLY A 214 -25.01 -3.67 -5.03
C GLY A 214 -24.39 -4.74 -4.12
N HIS A 215 -23.26 -5.28 -4.55
CA HIS A 215 -22.55 -6.32 -3.79
C HIS A 215 -21.62 -5.68 -2.77
N VAL A 216 -21.60 -6.24 -1.57
CA VAL A 216 -20.64 -5.83 -0.53
C VAL A 216 -19.77 -7.02 -0.16
N LEU A 217 -18.46 -6.87 -0.32
CA LEU A 217 -17.47 -7.85 0.14
C LEU A 217 -16.75 -7.30 1.38
N LYS A 218 -16.62 -8.13 2.38
CA LYS A 218 -15.98 -7.78 3.65
C LYS A 218 -15.13 -8.96 4.16
N ASN A 219 -14.25 -8.67 5.10
CA ASN A 219 -13.38 -9.67 5.72
C ASN A 219 -12.49 -10.40 4.69
N LEU A 220 -12.13 -9.74 3.59
CA LEU A 220 -11.20 -10.30 2.61
C LEU A 220 -9.79 -10.30 3.19
N ASN A 221 -9.08 -11.40 3.01
CA ASN A 221 -7.63 -11.39 3.24
C ASN A 221 -6.93 -10.62 2.12
N TRP A 222 -5.62 -10.35 2.29
CA TRP A 222 -4.86 -9.51 1.36
C TRP A 222 -4.88 -10.04 -0.08
N SER A 223 -4.78 -11.37 -0.24
CA SER A 223 -4.76 -11.99 -1.58
C SER A 223 -6.13 -11.93 -2.24
N GLN A 224 -7.20 -12.16 -1.47
CA GLN A 224 -8.56 -12.02 -1.96
C GLN A 224 -8.85 -10.58 -2.37
N LEU A 225 -8.48 -9.60 -1.51
CA LEU A 225 -8.64 -8.18 -1.82
C LEU A 225 -7.93 -7.84 -3.13
N SER A 226 -6.66 -8.25 -3.25
CA SER A 226 -5.87 -7.99 -4.45
C SER A 226 -6.49 -8.66 -5.68
N GLY A 227 -6.95 -9.92 -5.55
CA GLY A 227 -7.60 -10.66 -6.64
C GLY A 227 -8.90 -9.99 -7.12
N VAL A 228 -9.75 -9.54 -6.19
CA VAL A 228 -10.99 -8.82 -6.54
C VAL A 228 -10.65 -7.50 -7.26
N ILE A 229 -9.65 -6.76 -6.77
CA ILE A 229 -9.18 -5.53 -7.42
C ILE A 229 -8.64 -5.85 -8.82
N GLU A 230 -7.80 -6.89 -8.94
CA GLU A 230 -7.17 -7.24 -10.23
C GLU A 230 -8.20 -7.63 -11.29
N ASN A 231 -9.29 -8.30 -10.91
CA ASN A 231 -10.32 -8.73 -11.85
C ASN A 231 -11.37 -7.64 -12.14
N SER A 232 -11.35 -6.51 -11.44
CA SER A 232 -12.32 -5.44 -11.65
C SER A 232 -12.15 -4.75 -13.00
N TYR A 233 -13.23 -4.16 -13.49
CA TYR A 233 -13.24 -3.36 -14.73
C TYR A 233 -12.76 -1.94 -14.47
N PHE A 234 -13.15 -1.35 -13.34
CA PHE A 234 -12.77 0.00 -12.94
C PHE A 234 -12.80 0.11 -11.41
N ILE A 235 -12.07 1.06 -10.88
CA ILE A 235 -11.97 1.25 -9.42
C ILE A 235 -12.17 2.72 -9.07
N VAL A 236 -12.97 2.98 -8.04
CA VAL A 236 -13.06 4.33 -7.44
C VAL A 236 -12.82 4.20 -5.93
N GLY A 237 -11.94 5.02 -5.41
CA GLY A 237 -11.68 4.97 -3.96
C GLY A 237 -11.12 6.27 -3.39
N ASN A 238 -11.05 6.32 -2.08
CA ASN A 238 -10.36 7.38 -1.35
C ASN A 238 -8.83 7.17 -1.39
N ASP A 239 -8.05 8.14 -0.91
CA ASP A 239 -6.62 7.99 -0.64
C ASP A 239 -6.44 6.91 0.46
N SER A 240 -6.23 5.67 0.05
CA SER A 240 -6.24 4.51 0.94
C SER A 240 -5.31 3.40 0.46
N GLY A 241 -4.95 2.49 1.36
CA GLY A 241 -4.11 1.33 1.04
C GLY A 241 -4.61 0.50 -0.14
N PRO A 242 -5.91 0.12 -0.19
CA PRO A 242 -6.45 -0.61 -1.35
C PRO A 242 -6.32 0.14 -2.68
N CYS A 243 -6.39 1.47 -2.69
CA CYS A 243 -6.12 2.25 -3.91
C CYS A 243 -4.66 2.13 -4.35
N HIS A 244 -3.72 2.03 -3.39
CA HIS A 244 -2.32 1.76 -3.73
C HIS A 244 -2.16 0.37 -4.37
N ILE A 245 -2.88 -0.64 -3.87
CA ILE A 245 -2.90 -1.99 -4.51
C ILE A 245 -3.38 -1.86 -5.96
N ALA A 246 -4.49 -1.16 -6.18
CA ALA A 246 -5.07 -0.96 -7.51
C ALA A 246 -4.09 -0.27 -8.48
N SER A 247 -3.46 0.80 -8.01
CA SER A 247 -2.44 1.56 -8.76
C SER A 247 -1.25 0.66 -9.14
N CYS A 248 -0.74 -0.13 -8.17
CA CYS A 248 0.42 -1.00 -8.38
C CYS A 248 0.10 -2.24 -9.24
N LEU A 249 -1.19 -2.60 -9.35
CA LEU A 249 -1.66 -3.62 -10.30
C LEU A 249 -1.96 -3.01 -11.69
N ASN A 250 -1.69 -1.71 -11.88
CA ASN A 250 -1.94 -0.99 -13.12
C ASN A 250 -3.41 -1.05 -13.55
N LYS A 251 -4.33 -1.01 -12.59
CA LYS A 251 -5.77 -1.03 -12.86
C LYS A 251 -6.25 0.33 -13.39
N LYS A 252 -7.33 0.31 -14.15
CA LYS A 252 -8.03 1.52 -14.58
C LYS A 252 -8.87 2.01 -13.41
N GLY A 253 -8.65 3.25 -12.96
CA GLY A 253 -9.34 3.70 -11.76
C GLY A 253 -9.08 5.16 -11.40
N LEU A 254 -9.71 5.58 -10.32
CA LEU A 254 -9.75 6.97 -9.88
C LEU A 254 -9.67 7.05 -8.36
N ALA A 255 -8.64 7.70 -7.84
CA ALA A 255 -8.55 8.03 -6.41
C ALA A 255 -9.01 9.47 -6.18
N LEU A 256 -9.89 9.65 -5.20
CA LEU A 256 -10.47 10.95 -4.84
C LEU A 256 -9.65 11.59 -3.72
N PHE A 257 -9.17 12.82 -3.95
CA PHE A 257 -8.33 13.58 -3.02
C PHE A 257 -8.96 14.90 -2.67
N GLY A 258 -9.06 15.19 -1.39
CA GLY A 258 -9.29 16.52 -0.87
C GLY A 258 -7.97 17.26 -0.62
N SER A 259 -8.05 18.39 0.10
CA SER A 259 -6.88 19.18 0.47
C SER A 259 -6.07 18.58 1.63
N SER A 260 -6.63 17.60 2.36
CA SER A 260 -6.03 17.05 3.58
C SER A 260 -4.73 16.25 3.34
N THR A 261 -4.48 15.83 2.11
CA THR A 261 -3.27 15.07 1.77
C THR A 261 -2.70 15.50 0.42
N SER A 262 -1.39 15.33 0.28
CA SER A 262 -0.72 15.65 -0.97
C SER A 262 -0.89 14.53 -1.99
N ALA A 263 -1.66 14.79 -3.03
CA ALA A 263 -1.86 13.87 -4.14
C ALA A 263 -0.53 13.56 -4.87
N ILE A 264 0.37 14.52 -4.96
CA ILE A 264 1.69 14.36 -5.59
C ILE A 264 2.55 13.40 -4.75
N ARG A 265 2.58 13.59 -3.44
CA ARG A 265 3.40 12.79 -2.53
C ARG A 265 2.91 11.35 -2.40
N SER A 266 1.64 11.09 -2.73
CA SER A 266 1.07 9.74 -2.63
C SER A 266 1.60 8.77 -3.68
N GLU A 267 2.11 9.27 -4.83
CA GLU A 267 2.54 8.46 -5.98
C GLU A 267 1.46 7.47 -6.44
N LEU A 268 0.18 7.78 -6.19
CA LEU A 268 -0.95 6.94 -6.61
C LEU A 268 -1.18 7.02 -8.12
N LYS A 269 -0.94 8.18 -8.73
CA LYS A 269 -1.10 8.34 -10.18
C LYS A 269 -0.04 7.50 -10.90
N ARG A 270 -0.49 6.44 -11.57
CA ARG A 270 0.41 5.48 -12.21
C ARG A 270 -0.34 4.73 -13.34
N GLY A 271 0.25 4.72 -14.54
CA GLY A 271 -0.34 4.00 -15.66
C GLY A 271 -1.76 4.46 -15.95
N ARG A 272 -2.72 3.55 -15.76
CA ARG A 272 -4.15 3.80 -16.00
C ARG A 272 -4.92 4.24 -14.74
N PHE A 273 -4.22 4.42 -13.63
CA PHE A 273 -4.82 4.85 -12.36
C PHE A 273 -4.64 6.36 -12.19
N GLU A 274 -5.74 7.09 -12.15
CA GLU A 274 -5.75 8.56 -12.10
C GLU A 274 -6.06 9.08 -10.69
N ILE A 275 -5.76 10.35 -10.46
CA ILE A 275 -6.12 11.10 -9.26
C ILE A 275 -7.10 12.21 -9.67
N PHE A 276 -8.18 12.33 -8.91
CA PHE A 276 -9.12 13.45 -9.01
C PHE A 276 -9.02 14.27 -7.73
N LYS A 277 -8.46 15.45 -7.84
CA LYS A 277 -8.22 16.33 -6.68
C LYS A 277 -9.20 17.48 -6.66
N VAL A 278 -9.81 17.71 -5.50
CA VAL A 278 -10.69 18.85 -5.23
C VAL A 278 -10.24 19.54 -3.94
N ARG A 279 -10.76 20.73 -3.70
CA ARG A 279 -10.48 21.47 -2.46
C ARG A 279 -11.17 20.81 -1.27
N ASP A 280 -12.42 20.39 -1.45
CA ASP A 280 -13.23 19.78 -0.39
C ASP A 280 -14.05 18.62 -0.99
N LEU A 281 -13.85 17.42 -0.44
CA LEU A 281 -14.56 16.22 -0.87
C LEU A 281 -16.09 16.31 -0.61
N ASN A 282 -16.52 17.09 0.38
CA ASN A 282 -17.95 17.26 0.65
C ASN A 282 -18.68 17.98 -0.48
N ASN A 283 -17.98 18.82 -1.23
CA ASN A 283 -18.55 19.57 -2.36
C ASN A 283 -18.47 18.81 -3.68
N LEU A 284 -17.78 17.67 -3.72
CA LEU A 284 -17.65 16.85 -4.92
C LEU A 284 -18.86 15.92 -5.04
N THR A 285 -19.72 16.18 -6.00
CA THR A 285 -20.97 15.40 -6.13
C THR A 285 -20.76 14.03 -6.77
N ALA A 286 -21.69 13.10 -6.48
CA ALA A 286 -21.68 11.77 -7.09
C ALA A 286 -21.90 11.87 -8.61
N ASP A 287 -22.68 12.84 -9.07
CA ASP A 287 -22.95 13.06 -10.49
C ASP A 287 -21.70 13.46 -11.27
N GLU A 288 -20.85 14.31 -10.67
CA GLU A 288 -19.56 14.72 -11.27
C GLU A 288 -18.63 13.49 -11.44
N ILE A 289 -18.52 12.68 -10.39
CA ILE A 289 -17.67 11.47 -10.47
C ILE A 289 -18.27 10.46 -11.45
N PHE A 290 -19.57 10.27 -11.44
CA PHE A 290 -20.26 9.40 -12.39
C PHE A 290 -19.96 9.82 -13.84
N LYS A 291 -20.11 11.11 -14.17
CA LYS A 291 -19.78 11.66 -15.51
C LYS A 291 -18.32 11.41 -15.86
N LYS A 292 -17.41 11.62 -14.90
CA LYS A 292 -15.97 11.38 -15.10
C LYS A 292 -15.69 9.89 -15.41
N ILE A 293 -16.30 8.98 -14.66
CA ILE A 293 -16.18 7.54 -14.88
C ILE A 293 -16.65 7.18 -16.30
N MET A 294 -17.87 7.63 -16.66
CA MET A 294 -18.45 7.33 -17.98
C MET A 294 -17.56 7.85 -19.11
N ALA A 295 -17.01 9.07 -18.95
CA ALA A 295 -16.08 9.64 -19.94
C ALA A 295 -14.81 8.81 -20.08
N ILE A 296 -14.27 8.25 -18.96
CA ILE A 296 -13.09 7.41 -18.98
C ILE A 296 -13.40 6.03 -19.63
N LEU A 297 -14.56 5.46 -19.31
CA LEU A 297 -14.95 4.14 -19.80
C LEU A 297 -15.29 4.16 -21.30
N ASN A 298 -15.83 5.28 -21.81
CA ASN A 298 -16.22 5.44 -23.21
C ASN A 298 -15.04 5.80 -24.14
N LYS A 299 -13.90 6.19 -23.60
CA LYS A 299 -12.67 6.37 -24.40
C LYS A 299 -12.15 4.99 -24.82
N LYS A 300 -12.18 4.72 -26.14
CA LYS A 300 -11.63 3.50 -26.76
C LYS A 300 -10.11 3.44 -26.64
#